data_883ac7fb419d04e99b109c2b60b86720
#
_entry.id   883ac7fb419d04e99b109c2b60b86720
#
_cell.length_a   1.000
_cell.length_b   1.000
_cell.length_c   1.000
_cell.angle_alpha   90.00
_cell.angle_beta   90.00
_cell.angle_gamma   90.00
#
_symmetry.space_group_name_H-M   'P 1'
#
loop_
_entity.id
_entity.type
_entity.pdbx_description
1 polymer ?
#
loop_
_entity_poly.entity_id
_entity_poly.type
_entity_poly.pdbx_seq_one_letter_code
_entity_poly.pdbx_strand_id
1 'polypeptide(L)'
;MHVWDIENGTRFVTYAIEGDPGSGAVQVNGAAARLVSEGDKVIVASFGSYDERDLDSYAPIVVHVDERNGIARVDSHPEVLLDSPLASEADFEVPGSLIPEGGNR
;
A
#
# COMPACT_ATOMS: atom_id res chain seq x y z
N MET A 1 4.02 -4.17 8.93
CA MET A 1 3.64 -3.87 7.54
C MET A 1 4.84 -3.50 6.72
N HIS A 2 4.73 -3.68 5.43
CA HIS A 2 5.77 -3.32 4.48
C HIS A 2 5.38 -2.06 3.75
N VAL A 3 6.35 -1.21 3.47
CA VAL A 3 6.13 0.02 2.69
C VAL A 3 7.11 0.01 1.54
N TRP A 4 6.58 0.22 0.34
CA TRP A 4 7.38 0.23 -0.90
C TRP A 4 7.19 1.58 -1.57
N ASP A 5 8.28 2.31 -1.70
CA ASP A 5 8.25 3.63 -2.34
C ASP A 5 8.38 3.45 -3.84
N ILE A 6 7.38 3.89 -4.58
CA ILE A 6 7.34 3.71 -6.03
C ILE A 6 8.37 4.61 -6.72
N GLU A 7 8.67 5.76 -6.13
CA GLU A 7 9.52 6.75 -6.77
C GLU A 7 11.01 6.35 -6.75
N ASN A 8 11.43 5.69 -5.68
CA ASN A 8 12.85 5.35 -5.53
C ASN A 8 13.11 3.86 -5.32
N GLY A 9 12.07 3.05 -5.24
CA GLY A 9 12.22 1.61 -5.07
C GLY A 9 12.62 1.16 -3.68
N THR A 10 12.66 2.07 -2.73
CA THR A 10 13.04 1.72 -1.37
C THR A 10 11.97 0.90 -0.70
N ARG A 11 12.40 -0.04 0.13
CA ARG A 11 11.51 -0.94 0.85
C ARG A 11 11.89 -0.97 2.31
N PHE A 12 10.89 -0.91 3.17
CA PHE A 12 11.15 -1.04 4.61
C PHE A 12 9.94 -1.65 5.30
N VAL A 13 10.21 -2.17 6.50
CA VAL A 13 9.19 -2.78 7.34
C VAL A 13 9.02 -1.89 8.55
N THR A 14 7.78 -1.62 8.89
CA THR A 14 7.47 -0.74 10.00
C THR A 14 6.12 -1.13 10.60
N TYR A 15 5.63 -0.31 11.49
CA TYR A 15 4.33 -0.52 12.13
C TYR A 15 3.48 0.73 11.96
N ALA A 16 2.18 0.54 12.11
CA ALA A 16 1.24 1.64 11.94
C ALA A 16 1.00 2.36 13.25
N ILE A 17 0.93 3.66 13.16
CA ILE A 17 0.57 4.53 14.27
C ILE A 17 -0.72 5.23 13.85
N GLU A 18 -1.69 5.21 14.73
CA GLU A 18 -2.99 5.79 14.45
C GLU A 18 -2.91 7.31 14.31
N GLY A 19 -3.54 7.82 13.26
CA GLY A 19 -3.66 9.25 13.04
C GLY A 19 -5.12 9.69 13.13
N ASP A 20 -5.39 10.91 12.70
CA ASP A 20 -6.75 11.45 12.74
C ASP A 20 -7.60 10.79 11.65
N PRO A 21 -8.74 10.18 12.02
CA PRO A 21 -9.62 9.56 11.03
C PRO A 21 -10.08 10.58 9.99
N GLY A 22 -10.06 10.14 8.74
CA GLY A 22 -10.54 10.96 7.63
C GLY A 22 -9.58 12.04 7.15
N SER A 23 -8.43 12.18 7.80
CA SER A 23 -7.47 13.23 7.42
C SER A 23 -6.73 12.92 6.11
N GLY A 24 -6.61 11.65 5.75
CA GLY A 24 -5.81 11.26 4.60
C GLY A 24 -4.32 11.41 4.82
N ALA A 25 -3.90 11.72 6.03
CA ALA A 25 -2.48 11.95 6.31
C ALA A 25 -1.72 10.62 6.33
N VAL A 26 -0.61 10.60 5.64
CA VAL A 26 0.35 9.50 5.70
C VAL A 26 1.69 10.12 6.07
N GLN A 27 2.19 9.75 7.23
CA GLN A 27 3.41 10.33 7.75
C GLN A 27 4.39 9.23 8.11
N VAL A 28 5.63 9.40 7.67
CA VAL A 28 6.69 8.46 7.98
C VAL A 28 7.64 9.14 8.94
N ASN A 29 7.86 8.51 10.08
CA ASN A 29 8.66 9.07 11.17
C ASN A 29 9.96 8.34 11.37
N GLY A 30 10.85 8.97 12.10
CA GLY A 30 12.07 8.34 12.57
C GLY A 30 13.04 7.99 11.45
N ALA A 31 13.73 6.89 11.61
CA ALA A 31 14.75 6.49 10.64
C ALA A 31 14.18 6.24 9.25
N ALA A 32 12.97 5.70 9.17
CA ALA A 32 12.33 5.41 7.90
C ALA A 32 12.06 6.68 7.10
N ALA A 33 11.94 7.82 7.76
CA ALA A 33 11.70 9.08 7.06
C ALA A 33 12.85 9.45 6.11
N ARG A 34 14.02 8.86 6.32
CA ARG A 34 15.15 9.12 5.45
C ARG A 34 15.06 8.36 4.13
N LEU A 35 14.13 7.43 4.03
CA LEU A 35 13.98 6.56 2.86
C LEU A 35 12.94 7.05 1.88
N VAL A 36 12.15 8.03 2.27
CA VAL A 36 11.05 8.55 1.46
C VAL A 36 11.14 10.06 1.42
N SER A 37 10.46 10.64 0.45
CA SER A 37 10.35 12.09 0.33
C SER A 37 8.88 12.47 0.27
N GLU A 38 8.59 13.67 0.74
CA GLU A 38 7.24 14.18 0.66
C GLU A 38 6.75 14.18 -0.78
N GLY A 39 5.54 13.70 -0.98
CA GLY A 39 4.98 13.59 -2.33
C GLY A 39 5.20 12.24 -2.98
N ASP A 40 6.04 11.39 -2.40
CA ASP A 40 6.24 10.05 -2.95
C ASP A 40 4.97 9.22 -2.85
N LYS A 41 4.76 8.41 -3.86
CA LYS A 41 3.68 7.43 -3.85
C LYS A 41 4.22 6.13 -3.27
N VAL A 42 3.48 5.56 -2.32
CA VAL A 42 3.92 4.33 -1.66
C VAL A 42 2.84 3.28 -1.74
N ILE A 43 3.27 2.03 -1.66
CA ILE A 43 2.39 0.89 -1.51
C ILE A 43 2.59 0.37 -0.09
N VAL A 44 1.49 0.15 0.61
CA VAL A 44 1.52 -0.39 1.96
C VAL A 44 0.90 -1.78 1.91
N ALA A 45 1.61 -2.76 2.42
CA ALA A 45 1.16 -4.14 2.39
C ALA A 45 1.34 -4.81 3.74
N SER A 46 0.43 -5.69 4.08
CA SER A 46 0.64 -6.61 5.19
C SER A 46 0.56 -8.02 4.65
N PHE A 47 1.29 -8.91 5.29
CA PHE A 47 1.40 -10.29 4.88
C PHE A 47 0.85 -11.19 5.97
N GLY A 48 0.29 -12.30 5.57
CA GLY A 48 -0.20 -13.31 6.48
C GLY A 48 0.26 -14.69 6.03
N SER A 49 0.07 -15.66 6.91
CA SER A 49 0.35 -17.05 6.61
C SER A 49 -0.97 -17.77 6.38
N TYR A 50 -1.02 -18.60 5.35
CA TYR A 50 -2.23 -19.30 4.96
C TYR A 50 -1.91 -20.76 4.70
N ASP A 51 -2.82 -21.66 5.11
CA ASP A 51 -2.73 -23.07 4.72
C ASP A 51 -3.11 -23.21 3.25
N GLU A 52 -2.62 -24.27 2.61
CA GLU A 52 -2.97 -24.54 1.23
C GLU A 52 -4.47 -24.54 0.99
N ARG A 53 -5.22 -25.13 1.91
CA ARG A 53 -6.68 -25.21 1.78
C ARG A 53 -7.36 -23.85 1.88
N ASP A 54 -6.71 -22.89 2.56
CA ASP A 54 -7.24 -21.54 2.67
C ASP A 54 -7.05 -20.77 1.37
N LEU A 55 -6.05 -21.14 0.58
CA LEU A 55 -5.72 -20.45 -0.65
C LEU A 55 -6.80 -20.63 -1.73
N ASP A 56 -7.58 -21.70 -1.64
CA ASP A 56 -8.64 -21.93 -2.61
C ASP A 56 -9.70 -20.83 -2.59
N SER A 57 -9.93 -20.25 -1.43
CA SER A 57 -10.92 -19.19 -1.26
C SER A 57 -10.27 -17.83 -0.93
N TYR A 58 -8.96 -17.79 -0.89
CA TYR A 58 -8.26 -16.55 -0.55
C TYR A 58 -8.31 -15.54 -1.69
N ALA A 59 -8.59 -14.33 -1.33
CA ALA A 59 -8.43 -13.20 -2.24
C ALA A 59 -7.87 -12.04 -1.43
N PRO A 60 -6.85 -11.34 -1.93
CA PRO A 60 -6.32 -10.19 -1.21
C PRO A 60 -7.34 -9.07 -1.16
N ILE A 61 -7.23 -8.25 -0.14
CA ILE A 61 -8.01 -7.02 -0.06
C ILE A 61 -7.11 -5.90 -0.53
N VAL A 62 -7.49 -5.25 -1.62
CA VAL A 62 -6.71 -4.19 -2.22
C VAL A 62 -7.50 -2.90 -2.14
N VAL A 63 -6.93 -1.94 -1.45
CA VAL A 63 -7.54 -0.62 -1.28
C VAL A 63 -6.82 0.35 -2.20
N HIS A 64 -7.59 0.91 -3.13
CA HIS A 64 -7.08 1.94 -4.03
C HIS A 64 -7.49 3.29 -3.46
N VAL A 65 -6.55 4.19 -3.35
CA VAL A 65 -6.81 5.51 -2.78
C VAL A 65 -6.68 6.57 -3.87
N ASP A 66 -7.37 7.67 -3.65
CA ASP A 66 -7.28 8.82 -4.53
C ASP A 66 -6.12 9.72 -4.12
N GLU A 67 -6.01 10.86 -4.75
CA GLU A 67 -4.89 11.78 -4.51
C GLU A 67 -4.92 12.43 -3.13
N ARG A 68 -6.01 12.28 -2.40
CA ARG A 68 -6.14 12.76 -1.02
C ARG A 68 -6.08 11.62 -0.02
N ASN A 69 -5.69 10.44 -0.49
CA ASN A 69 -5.66 9.23 0.31
C ASN A 69 -7.03 8.77 0.81
N GLY A 70 -8.09 9.24 0.17
CA GLY A 70 -9.43 8.72 0.41
C GLY A 70 -9.61 7.40 -0.32
N ILE A 71 -10.45 6.53 0.21
CA ILE A 71 -10.68 5.24 -0.39
C ILE A 71 -11.54 5.43 -1.65
N ALA A 72 -10.96 5.12 -2.79
CA ALA A 72 -11.66 5.22 -4.06
C ALA A 72 -12.34 3.92 -4.44
N ARG A 73 -11.68 2.80 -4.15
CA ARG A 73 -12.18 1.48 -4.54
C ARG A 73 -11.52 0.41 -3.68
N VAL A 74 -12.26 -0.65 -3.40
CA VAL A 74 -11.72 -1.82 -2.72
C VAL A 74 -12.02 -3.03 -3.61
N ASP A 75 -11.00 -3.80 -3.95
CA ASP A 75 -11.16 -4.99 -4.75
C ASP A 75 -10.10 -6.03 -4.37
N SER A 76 -9.83 -6.98 -5.26
CA SER A 76 -8.83 -8.03 -5.02
C SER A 76 -7.84 -8.10 -6.17
N HIS A 77 -7.62 -6.99 -6.87
CA HIS A 77 -6.79 -6.95 -8.07
C HIS A 77 -5.55 -6.09 -7.84
N PRO A 78 -4.48 -6.67 -7.25
CA PRO A 78 -3.26 -5.90 -7.00
C PRO A 78 -2.61 -5.38 -8.28
N GLU A 79 -2.85 -6.03 -9.40
CA GLU A 79 -2.28 -5.63 -10.68
C GLU A 79 -2.77 -4.27 -11.16
N VAL A 80 -3.86 -3.76 -10.60
CA VAL A 80 -4.36 -2.44 -10.95
C VAL A 80 -4.12 -1.40 -9.86
N LEU A 81 -3.24 -1.70 -8.91
CA LEU A 81 -2.89 -0.76 -7.85
C LEU A 81 -2.32 0.54 -8.40
N LEU A 82 -1.60 0.43 -9.49
CA LEU A 82 -1.01 1.58 -10.14
C LEU A 82 -1.83 2.00 -11.35
N ASP A 83 -3.12 2.11 -11.15
CA ASP A 83 -4.04 2.52 -12.21
C ASP A 83 -3.92 4.02 -12.45
N SER A 84 -2.81 4.39 -13.02
CA SER A 84 -2.45 5.77 -13.32
C SER A 84 -1.64 5.75 -14.61
N PRO A 85 -1.46 6.90 -15.24
CA PRO A 85 -0.60 6.95 -16.44
C PRO A 85 0.79 6.38 -16.19
N LEU A 86 1.35 6.65 -15.03
CA LEU A 86 2.65 6.11 -14.68
C LEU A 86 2.64 4.60 -14.63
N ALA A 87 1.61 4.03 -14.01
CA ALA A 87 1.51 2.60 -13.87
C ALA A 87 1.35 1.90 -15.21
N SER A 88 0.52 2.44 -16.07
CA SER A 88 0.31 1.82 -17.37
C SER A 88 1.57 1.88 -18.22
N GLU A 89 2.38 2.90 -18.05
CA GLU A 89 3.66 3.00 -18.77
C GLU A 89 4.72 2.08 -18.19
N ALA A 90 4.70 1.91 -16.90
CA ALA A 90 5.68 1.09 -16.23
C ALA A 90 5.52 -0.39 -16.56
N ASP A 91 4.33 -0.83 -16.88
CA ASP A 91 4.06 -2.20 -17.28
C ASP A 91 4.66 -3.19 -16.28
N PHE A 92 4.36 -3.00 -15.00
CA PHE A 92 4.88 -3.87 -13.97
C PHE A 92 3.78 -4.29 -13.01
N GLU A 93 4.07 -5.38 -12.31
CA GLU A 93 3.14 -5.98 -11.37
C GLU A 93 3.35 -5.40 -9.98
N VAL A 94 2.28 -5.21 -9.27
CA VAL A 94 2.36 -4.80 -7.87
C VAL A 94 2.27 -6.05 -7.02
N PRO A 95 3.35 -6.44 -6.34
CA PRO A 95 3.40 -7.74 -5.67
C PRO A 95 2.67 -7.80 -4.35
N GLY A 96 2.15 -6.71 -3.85
CA GLY A 96 1.46 -6.69 -2.57
C GLY A 96 0.09 -6.09 -2.67
N SER A 97 -0.54 -5.88 -1.53
CA SER A 97 -1.84 -5.25 -1.45
C SER A 97 -1.84 -4.16 -0.41
N LEU A 98 -2.75 -3.22 -0.59
CA LEU A 98 -2.99 -2.19 0.40
C LEU A 98 -4.06 -2.67 1.36
N ILE A 99 -3.89 -2.34 2.62
CA ILE A 99 -4.77 -2.79 3.69
C ILE A 99 -5.54 -1.58 4.20
N PRO A 100 -6.87 -1.63 4.18
CA PRO A 100 -7.65 -0.44 4.52
C PRO A 100 -7.59 -0.09 5.99
N GLU A 101 -7.52 -1.04 6.90
CA GLU A 101 -7.63 -0.73 8.32
C GLU A 101 -6.33 -0.85 9.07
N GLY A 102 -5.55 -1.84 8.79
CA GLY A 102 -4.37 -2.10 9.61
C GLY A 102 -3.14 -1.42 9.08
N GLY A 103 -2.95 -1.52 7.82
CA GLY A 103 -1.67 -1.23 7.22
C GLY A 103 -1.36 0.24 7.05
N ASN A 104 -2.33 1.05 6.88
CA ASN A 104 -2.09 2.44 6.53
C ASN A 104 -2.39 3.40 7.65
N ARG A 105 -2.31 2.92 8.84
CA ARG A 105 -2.51 3.79 9.99
C ARG A 105 -1.25 4.02 10.76
#